data_a3b44a24e75113235b99c99ffe29aa5d
#
_entry.id   a3b44a24e75113235b99c99ffe29aa5d
#
_cell.length_a   1.000
_cell.length_b   1.000
_cell.length_c   1.000
_cell.angle_alpha   90.00
_cell.angle_beta   90.00
_cell.angle_gamma   90.00
#
_symmetry.space_group_name_H-M   'P 1'
#
loop_
_entity.id
_entity.type
_entity.pdbx_description
1 polymer ?
#
loop_
_entity_poly.entity_id
_entity_poly.type
_entity_poly.pdbx_seq_one_letter_code
_entity_poly.pdbx_strand_id
1 'polypeptide(L)'
;DTMIASFLTDHTPTIIPAADTPAAQLTVAQTDWSMRLSAPMSAELKDVLAPTLETYKLSITHLNNFLDVSRGGPQNFLLNNLLRFPSAKSPAASYGTAIHASLQQLHNLLRADHRLPPTERILNYFRTSLEAQYLPPDDFALYLDKGTAALTAFLDAKSSDFHDTELAELDFAHQGVVVGGARLTGKLDVADIDKHNKTIFVTDYKTGKPSHSWKGTSDYEKIKLHKYRQQLMFYQLLVKSSRDYGNFTFAGARLQFVEPDMKTGDILSLEDTFSREELAEFARLIGVVWRKITALELPDISGYSADYRGMVQFEEDLLTEVE
;
A
#
# COMPACT_ATOMS: atom_id res chain seq x y z
N ASP A 1 -42.74 -6.15 -3.76
CA ASP A 1 -42.03 -6.88 -4.82
C ASP A 1 -40.53 -6.73 -4.59
N THR A 2 -39.95 -7.75 -3.95
CA THR A 2 -38.52 -7.79 -3.78
C THR A 2 -37.92 -8.34 -5.06
N MET A 3 -37.05 -7.57 -5.73
CA MET A 3 -36.35 -8.07 -6.93
C MET A 3 -35.42 -9.23 -6.52
N ILE A 4 -35.59 -10.37 -7.14
CA ILE A 4 -34.69 -11.51 -7.00
C ILE A 4 -33.34 -11.11 -7.61
N ALA A 5 -32.25 -11.31 -6.88
CA ALA A 5 -30.92 -10.98 -7.40
C ALA A 5 -30.62 -11.75 -8.69
N SER A 6 -30.05 -11.08 -9.69
CA SER A 6 -29.86 -11.63 -11.03
C SER A 6 -29.11 -12.97 -11.04
N PHE A 7 -28.13 -13.16 -10.15
CA PHE A 7 -27.40 -14.43 -10.06
C PHE A 7 -28.27 -15.62 -9.63
N LEU A 8 -29.40 -15.37 -8.93
CA LEU A 8 -30.36 -16.42 -8.57
C LEU A 8 -31.25 -16.81 -9.75
N THR A 9 -31.54 -15.89 -10.66
CA THR A 9 -32.31 -16.19 -11.89
C THR A 9 -31.48 -16.94 -12.90
N ASP A 10 -30.18 -16.69 -13.00
CA ASP A 10 -29.27 -17.35 -13.93
C ASP A 10 -29.05 -18.84 -13.58
N HIS A 11 -29.31 -19.23 -12.33
CA HIS A 11 -29.12 -20.62 -11.84
C HIS A 11 -30.44 -21.39 -11.72
N THR A 12 -31.54 -20.85 -12.24
CA THR A 12 -32.86 -21.50 -12.19
C THR A 12 -33.19 -22.16 -10.85
N PRO A 13 -33.19 -21.41 -9.73
CA PRO A 13 -33.45 -21.98 -8.44
C PRO A 13 -34.89 -22.53 -8.38
N THR A 14 -35.07 -23.69 -7.75
CA THR A 14 -36.41 -24.18 -7.45
C THR A 14 -37.04 -23.32 -6.38
N ILE A 15 -38.05 -22.53 -6.73
CA ILE A 15 -38.82 -21.68 -5.81
C ILE A 15 -39.90 -22.55 -5.16
N ILE A 16 -39.78 -22.80 -3.88
CA ILE A 16 -40.81 -23.48 -3.10
C ILE A 16 -41.69 -22.40 -2.43
N PRO A 17 -43.00 -22.36 -2.67
CA PRO A 17 -43.88 -21.41 -1.99
C PRO A 17 -43.82 -21.59 -0.48
N ALA A 18 -43.71 -20.50 0.28
CA ALA A 18 -43.61 -20.54 1.73
C ALA A 18 -44.84 -21.23 2.39
N ALA A 19 -45.98 -21.20 1.72
CA ALA A 19 -47.20 -21.88 2.18
C ALA A 19 -47.07 -23.42 2.18
N ASP A 20 -46.17 -23.98 1.39
CA ASP A 20 -45.97 -25.43 1.26
C ASP A 20 -44.85 -25.94 2.20
N THR A 21 -44.21 -25.03 2.95
CA THR A 21 -43.14 -25.41 3.86
C THR A 21 -43.73 -25.77 5.23
N PRO A 22 -43.53 -26.99 5.74
CA PRO A 22 -44.01 -27.38 7.07
C PRO A 22 -43.54 -26.43 8.16
N ALA A 23 -44.44 -26.03 9.08
CA ALA A 23 -44.12 -25.08 10.14
C ALA A 23 -42.90 -25.48 10.98
N ALA A 24 -42.67 -26.77 11.17
CA ALA A 24 -41.48 -27.29 11.87
C ALA A 24 -40.18 -26.96 11.12
N GLN A 25 -40.18 -27.02 9.78
CA GLN A 25 -39.01 -26.68 8.99
C GLN A 25 -38.75 -25.16 8.97
N LEU A 26 -39.80 -24.34 8.97
CA LEU A 26 -39.67 -22.88 9.10
C LEU A 26 -39.10 -22.51 10.47
N THR A 27 -39.53 -23.17 11.54
CA THR A 27 -38.99 -22.95 12.91
C THR A 27 -37.51 -23.32 12.97
N VAL A 28 -37.11 -24.46 12.40
CA VAL A 28 -35.69 -24.86 12.33
C VAL A 28 -34.89 -23.87 11.53
N ALA A 29 -35.37 -23.43 10.35
CA ALA A 29 -34.67 -22.45 9.52
C ALA A 29 -34.56 -21.08 10.21
N GLN A 30 -35.58 -20.64 10.94
CA GLN A 30 -35.54 -19.42 11.76
C GLN A 30 -34.55 -19.53 12.91
N THR A 31 -34.49 -20.69 13.58
CA THR A 31 -33.52 -20.94 14.67
C THR A 31 -32.10 -20.95 14.14
N ASP A 32 -31.86 -21.65 13.03
CA ASP A 32 -30.56 -21.67 12.35
C ASP A 32 -30.10 -20.27 11.89
N TRP A 33 -31.04 -19.51 11.30
CA TRP A 33 -30.80 -18.14 10.90
C TRP A 33 -30.51 -17.23 12.12
N SER A 34 -31.30 -17.36 13.17
CA SER A 34 -31.07 -16.62 14.44
C SER A 34 -29.74 -16.97 15.09
N MET A 35 -29.34 -18.25 15.06
CA MET A 35 -28.04 -18.69 15.58
C MET A 35 -26.87 -18.19 14.74
N ARG A 36 -27.03 -18.08 13.42
CA ARG A 36 -25.99 -17.50 12.53
C ARG A 36 -25.86 -15.99 12.70
N LEU A 37 -26.97 -15.31 13.03
CA LEU A 37 -27.00 -13.86 13.26
C LEU A 37 -26.85 -13.48 14.73
N SER A 38 -27.11 -14.39 15.68
CA SER A 38 -26.72 -14.17 17.07
C SER A 38 -25.20 -14.23 17.12
N ALA A 39 -24.59 -13.05 17.21
CA ALA A 39 -23.15 -12.98 17.47
C ALA A 39 -22.85 -13.92 18.65
N PRO A 40 -21.87 -14.83 18.52
CA PRO A 40 -21.36 -15.53 19.69
C PRO A 40 -21.03 -14.45 20.72
N MET A 41 -21.47 -14.64 21.96
CA MET A 41 -21.24 -13.72 23.07
C MET A 41 -19.82 -13.19 22.98
N SER A 42 -19.70 -11.91 22.86
CA SER A 42 -18.53 -11.07 22.69
C SER A 42 -17.21 -11.71 23.15
N ALA A 43 -16.51 -12.39 22.23
CA ALA A 43 -15.08 -12.45 22.35
C ALA A 43 -14.62 -10.98 22.34
N GLU A 44 -13.90 -10.54 23.34
CA GLU A 44 -13.34 -9.21 23.33
C GLU A 44 -12.52 -9.05 22.04
N LEU A 45 -12.56 -7.87 21.43
CA LEU A 45 -11.80 -7.59 20.18
C LEU A 45 -10.34 -8.05 20.30
N LYS A 46 -9.79 -7.96 21.52
CA LYS A 46 -8.44 -8.41 21.85
C LYS A 46 -8.25 -9.91 21.63
N ASP A 47 -9.22 -10.74 22.02
CA ASP A 47 -9.14 -12.19 21.85
C ASP A 47 -9.23 -12.60 20.38
N VAL A 48 -10.08 -11.90 19.62
CA VAL A 48 -10.21 -12.12 18.17
C VAL A 48 -8.93 -11.75 17.43
N LEU A 49 -8.27 -10.68 17.82
CA LEU A 49 -7.08 -10.17 17.15
C LEU A 49 -5.76 -10.73 17.68
N ALA A 50 -5.75 -11.41 18.84
CA ALA A 50 -4.53 -11.94 19.46
C ALA A 50 -3.65 -12.74 18.48
N PRO A 51 -4.17 -13.71 17.68
CA PRO A 51 -3.32 -14.47 16.74
C PRO A 51 -2.72 -13.60 15.64
N THR A 52 -3.44 -12.56 15.20
CA THR A 52 -2.97 -11.60 14.19
C THR A 52 -1.86 -10.73 14.77
N LEU A 53 -2.02 -10.23 15.99
CA LEU A 53 -1.06 -9.34 16.66
C LEU A 53 0.22 -10.06 17.05
N GLU A 54 0.16 -11.35 17.40
CA GLU A 54 1.35 -12.15 17.72
C GLU A 54 2.37 -12.17 16.58
N THR A 55 1.90 -12.30 15.35
CA THR A 55 2.74 -12.36 14.14
C THR A 55 2.80 -11.03 13.38
N TYR A 56 2.14 -10.00 13.89
CA TYR A 56 2.02 -8.71 13.22
C TYR A 56 3.38 -8.07 12.95
N LYS A 57 3.49 -7.46 11.76
CA LYS A 57 4.61 -6.60 11.37
C LYS A 57 4.05 -5.33 10.76
N LEU A 58 4.58 -4.20 11.16
CA LEU A 58 4.15 -2.89 10.68
C LEU A 58 4.80 -2.59 9.33
N SER A 59 3.98 -2.30 8.33
CA SER A 59 4.41 -1.77 7.03
C SER A 59 4.19 -0.27 6.96
N ILE A 60 4.84 0.41 6.02
CA ILE A 60 4.60 1.85 5.80
C ILE A 60 3.15 2.15 5.42
N THR A 61 2.49 1.28 4.66
CA THR A 61 1.07 1.43 4.33
C THR A 61 0.21 1.38 5.59
N HIS A 62 0.48 0.46 6.50
CA HIS A 62 -0.23 0.33 7.76
C HIS A 62 0.01 1.53 8.68
N LEU A 63 1.26 2.01 8.77
CA LEU A 63 1.61 3.23 9.51
C LEU A 63 0.85 4.44 8.96
N ASN A 64 0.90 4.66 7.65
CA ASN A 64 0.21 5.76 7.00
C ASN A 64 -1.32 5.69 7.14
N ASN A 65 -1.91 4.48 7.15
CA ASN A 65 -3.34 4.33 7.39
C ASN A 65 -3.73 4.66 8.84
N PHE A 66 -2.86 4.33 9.80
CA PHE A 66 -3.08 4.68 11.21
C PHE A 66 -2.98 6.19 11.44
N LEU A 67 -2.04 6.88 10.79
CA LEU A 67 -1.77 8.31 10.97
C LEU A 67 -2.71 9.22 10.18
N ASP A 68 -3.37 8.71 9.13
CA ASP A 68 -4.21 9.54 8.24
C ASP A 68 -5.57 9.88 8.86
N VAL A 69 -5.61 10.90 9.69
CA VAL A 69 -6.86 11.39 10.31
C VAL A 69 -7.88 11.84 9.27
N SER A 70 -7.45 12.25 8.08
CA SER A 70 -8.37 12.67 7.00
C SER A 70 -9.19 11.52 6.42
N ARG A 71 -8.77 10.28 6.69
CA ARG A 71 -9.43 9.05 6.24
C ARG A 71 -9.87 8.14 7.38
N GLY A 72 -9.98 8.67 8.59
CA GLY A 72 -10.46 7.92 9.74
C GLY A 72 -9.37 7.25 10.58
N GLY A 73 -8.08 7.48 10.26
CA GLY A 73 -6.93 7.12 11.10
C GLY A 73 -6.97 5.75 11.76
N PRO A 74 -6.80 5.66 13.09
CA PRO A 74 -6.74 4.39 13.82
C PRO A 74 -7.96 3.50 13.65
N GLN A 75 -9.17 4.07 13.53
CA GLN A 75 -10.40 3.29 13.32
C GLN A 75 -10.42 2.66 11.92
N ASN A 76 -10.07 3.43 10.91
CA ASN A 76 -9.99 2.92 9.55
C ASN A 76 -8.87 1.86 9.41
N PHE A 77 -7.75 2.06 10.10
CA PHE A 77 -6.68 1.07 10.22
C PHE A 77 -7.18 -0.24 10.83
N LEU A 78 -7.92 -0.18 11.96
CA LEU A 78 -8.51 -1.36 12.59
C LEU A 78 -9.37 -2.15 11.60
N LEU A 79 -10.30 -1.46 10.93
CA LEU A 79 -11.25 -2.11 10.02
C LEU A 79 -10.54 -2.74 8.81
N ASN A 80 -9.66 -1.99 8.16
CA ASN A 80 -9.10 -2.40 6.87
C ASN A 80 -7.81 -3.22 6.99
N ASN A 81 -7.00 -3.00 8.03
CA ASN A 81 -5.68 -3.63 8.15
C ASN A 81 -5.64 -4.78 9.16
N LEU A 82 -6.33 -4.66 10.30
CA LEU A 82 -6.38 -5.73 11.30
C LEU A 82 -7.56 -6.68 11.06
N LEU A 83 -8.77 -6.16 10.96
CA LEU A 83 -9.98 -6.96 10.71
C LEU A 83 -10.15 -7.35 9.23
N ARG A 84 -9.47 -6.65 8.32
CA ARG A 84 -9.46 -6.92 6.87
C ARG A 84 -10.85 -6.97 6.25
N PHE A 85 -11.70 -5.99 6.61
CA PHE A 85 -13.00 -5.89 5.96
C PHE A 85 -12.83 -5.78 4.44
N PRO A 86 -13.60 -6.53 3.66
CA PRO A 86 -13.52 -6.50 2.21
C PRO A 86 -13.78 -5.09 1.68
N SER A 87 -12.86 -4.57 0.90
CA SER A 87 -13.02 -3.32 0.17
C SER A 87 -12.71 -3.51 -1.30
N ALA A 88 -13.51 -2.91 -2.17
CA ALA A 88 -13.24 -2.95 -3.60
C ALA A 88 -11.97 -2.14 -3.91
N LYS A 89 -11.07 -2.75 -4.69
CA LYS A 89 -9.89 -2.06 -5.19
C LYS A 89 -10.31 -1.04 -6.23
N SER A 90 -9.87 0.20 -6.10
CA SER A 90 -10.19 1.23 -7.10
C SER A 90 -9.51 0.94 -8.45
N PRO A 91 -10.11 1.33 -9.58
CA PRO A 91 -9.48 1.19 -10.89
C PRO A 91 -8.08 1.83 -10.97
N ALA A 92 -7.88 2.98 -10.32
CA ALA A 92 -6.57 3.63 -10.23
C ALA A 92 -5.54 2.79 -9.45
N ALA A 93 -5.94 2.10 -8.39
CA ALA A 93 -5.05 1.19 -7.65
C ALA A 93 -4.71 -0.07 -8.47
N SER A 94 -5.67 -0.58 -9.25
CA SER A 94 -5.46 -1.68 -10.19
C SER A 94 -4.47 -1.30 -11.30
N TYR A 95 -4.64 -0.11 -11.86
CA TYR A 95 -3.69 0.47 -12.81
C TYR A 95 -2.28 0.58 -12.23
N GLY A 96 -2.14 1.14 -11.02
CA GLY A 96 -0.85 1.22 -10.34
C GLY A 96 -0.18 -0.14 -10.19
N THR A 97 -0.95 -1.17 -9.76
CA THR A 97 -0.44 -2.54 -9.65
C THR A 97 0.08 -3.09 -10.99
N ALA A 98 -0.63 -2.83 -12.10
CA ALA A 98 -0.20 -3.29 -13.41
C ALA A 98 1.09 -2.60 -13.88
N ILE A 99 1.24 -1.29 -13.63
CA ILE A 99 2.48 -0.54 -13.92
C ILE A 99 3.65 -1.10 -13.11
N HIS A 100 3.50 -1.26 -11.78
CA HIS A 100 4.58 -1.81 -10.93
C HIS A 100 5.00 -3.23 -11.36
N ALA A 101 4.03 -4.10 -11.67
CA ALA A 101 4.32 -5.45 -12.16
C ALA A 101 5.11 -5.42 -13.49
N SER A 102 4.83 -4.48 -14.37
CA SER A 102 5.52 -4.33 -15.65
C SER A 102 6.95 -3.83 -15.48
N LEU A 103 7.16 -2.87 -14.58
CA LEU A 103 8.50 -2.36 -14.27
C LEU A 103 9.33 -3.40 -13.50
N GLN A 104 8.72 -4.15 -12.58
CA GLN A 104 9.36 -5.30 -11.95
C GLN A 104 9.85 -6.31 -12.99
N GLN A 105 9.01 -6.61 -13.98
CA GLN A 105 9.37 -7.55 -15.05
C GLN A 105 10.51 -7.00 -15.94
N LEU A 106 10.51 -5.68 -16.19
CA LEU A 106 11.62 -5.02 -16.90
C LEU A 106 12.95 -5.27 -16.17
N HIS A 107 13.02 -4.96 -14.88
CA HIS A 107 14.24 -5.17 -14.09
C HIS A 107 14.68 -6.64 -14.04
N ASN A 108 13.73 -7.57 -13.88
CA ASN A 108 14.01 -9.00 -13.87
C ASN A 108 14.61 -9.46 -15.21
N LEU A 109 14.06 -9.00 -16.33
CA LEU A 109 14.58 -9.32 -17.67
C LEU A 109 15.94 -8.67 -17.92
N LEU A 110 16.10 -7.40 -17.58
CA LEU A 110 17.37 -6.69 -17.71
C LEU A 110 18.48 -7.42 -16.94
N ARG A 111 18.18 -7.83 -15.74
CA ARG A 111 19.13 -8.57 -14.89
C ARG A 111 19.48 -9.96 -15.44
N ALA A 112 18.49 -10.67 -16.02
CA ALA A 112 18.70 -12.00 -16.59
C ALA A 112 19.47 -11.97 -17.90
N ASP A 113 19.13 -11.02 -18.78
CA ASP A 113 19.63 -10.94 -20.15
C ASP A 113 20.79 -9.95 -20.32
N HIS A 114 21.12 -9.16 -19.27
CA HIS A 114 22.09 -8.03 -19.30
C HIS A 114 21.82 -7.04 -20.43
N ARG A 115 20.57 -6.95 -20.85
CA ARG A 115 20.11 -6.09 -21.95
C ARG A 115 18.68 -5.65 -21.69
N LEU A 116 18.42 -4.35 -21.92
CA LEU A 116 17.07 -3.80 -21.81
C LEU A 116 16.11 -4.52 -22.78
N PRO A 117 14.96 -5.03 -22.29
CA PRO A 117 13.98 -5.67 -23.15
C PRO A 117 13.34 -4.64 -24.10
N PRO A 118 12.86 -5.05 -25.29
CA PRO A 118 12.10 -4.17 -26.17
C PRO A 118 10.87 -3.61 -25.47
N THR A 119 10.56 -2.33 -25.72
CA THR A 119 9.39 -1.64 -25.15
C THR A 119 8.10 -2.42 -25.36
N GLU A 120 7.87 -2.98 -26.55
CA GLU A 120 6.68 -3.80 -26.86
C GLU A 120 6.51 -4.98 -25.91
N ARG A 121 7.61 -5.60 -25.46
CA ARG A 121 7.55 -6.72 -24.51
C ARG A 121 7.00 -6.26 -23.17
N ILE A 122 7.42 -5.09 -22.71
CA ILE A 122 6.94 -4.51 -21.44
C ILE A 122 5.48 -4.07 -21.55
N LEU A 123 5.09 -3.46 -22.68
CA LEU A 123 3.69 -3.10 -22.92
C LEU A 123 2.76 -4.32 -22.96
N ASN A 124 3.23 -5.44 -23.49
CA ASN A 124 2.47 -6.69 -23.46
C ASN A 124 2.31 -7.23 -22.02
N TYR A 125 3.35 -7.16 -21.19
CA TYR A 125 3.24 -7.48 -19.76
C TYR A 125 2.26 -6.56 -19.04
N PHE A 126 2.29 -5.26 -19.34
CA PHE A 126 1.36 -4.30 -18.78
C PHE A 126 -0.10 -4.66 -19.13
N ARG A 127 -0.38 -4.93 -20.41
CA ARG A 127 -1.72 -5.36 -20.84
C ARG A 127 -2.18 -6.59 -20.08
N THR A 128 -1.37 -7.65 -20.05
CA THR A 128 -1.71 -8.90 -19.36
C THR A 128 -1.92 -8.69 -17.86
N SER A 129 -1.08 -7.86 -17.23
CA SER A 129 -1.21 -7.53 -15.81
C SER A 129 -2.47 -6.71 -15.51
N LEU A 130 -2.86 -5.82 -16.42
CA LEU A 130 -4.09 -5.02 -16.30
C LEU A 130 -5.34 -5.90 -16.52
N GLU A 131 -5.31 -6.82 -17.49
CA GLU A 131 -6.37 -7.82 -17.71
C GLU A 131 -6.65 -8.65 -16.46
N ALA A 132 -5.58 -9.06 -15.75
CA ALA A 132 -5.67 -9.80 -14.49
C ALA A 132 -6.28 -9.00 -13.32
N GLN A 133 -6.51 -7.69 -13.47
CA GLN A 133 -7.19 -6.87 -12.45
C GLN A 133 -8.72 -6.89 -12.58
N TYR A 134 -9.28 -7.49 -13.62
CA TYR A 134 -10.71 -7.62 -13.85
C TYR A 134 -11.48 -6.29 -13.77
N LEU A 135 -10.94 -5.25 -14.39
CA LEU A 135 -11.61 -3.94 -14.46
C LEU A 135 -12.87 -3.99 -15.34
N PRO A 136 -13.88 -3.13 -15.07
CA PRO A 136 -14.96 -2.89 -16.03
C PRO A 136 -14.40 -2.48 -17.41
N PRO A 137 -15.10 -2.83 -18.52
CA PRO A 137 -14.56 -2.60 -19.87
C PRO A 137 -14.13 -1.16 -20.17
N ASP A 138 -14.88 -0.16 -19.70
CA ASP A 138 -14.57 1.25 -19.93
C ASP A 138 -13.32 1.67 -19.13
N ASP A 139 -13.20 1.24 -17.87
CA ASP A 139 -12.01 1.48 -17.05
C ASP A 139 -10.79 0.76 -17.62
N PHE A 140 -10.96 -0.48 -18.08
CA PHE A 140 -9.88 -1.22 -18.72
C PHE A 140 -9.36 -0.50 -19.96
N ALA A 141 -10.24 -0.07 -20.87
CA ALA A 141 -9.84 0.66 -22.07
C ALA A 141 -9.11 1.97 -21.71
N LEU A 142 -9.66 2.76 -20.78
CA LEU A 142 -9.07 4.01 -20.31
C LEU A 142 -7.65 3.80 -19.77
N TYR A 143 -7.49 2.84 -18.85
CA TYR A 143 -6.20 2.60 -18.20
C TYR A 143 -5.21 1.87 -19.09
N LEU A 144 -5.67 1.10 -20.07
CA LEU A 144 -4.80 0.50 -21.08
C LEU A 144 -4.16 1.58 -21.95
N ASP A 145 -4.95 2.50 -22.48
CA ASP A 145 -4.44 3.60 -23.30
C ASP A 145 -3.51 4.51 -22.50
N LYS A 146 -3.93 4.90 -21.30
CA LYS A 146 -3.14 5.73 -20.40
C LYS A 146 -1.80 5.09 -20.05
N GLY A 147 -1.80 3.83 -19.67
CA GLY A 147 -0.58 3.13 -19.24
C GLY A 147 0.35 2.82 -20.40
N THR A 148 -0.19 2.51 -21.58
CA THR A 148 0.62 2.33 -22.79
C THR A 148 1.36 3.61 -23.12
N ALA A 149 0.69 4.76 -23.14
CA ALA A 149 1.31 6.05 -23.38
C ALA A 149 2.35 6.41 -22.30
N ALA A 150 2.00 6.23 -21.01
CA ALA A 150 2.89 6.54 -19.91
C ALA A 150 4.16 5.68 -19.92
N LEU A 151 4.04 4.36 -20.07
CA LEU A 151 5.19 3.45 -20.13
C LEU A 151 6.08 3.71 -21.34
N THR A 152 5.49 4.00 -22.51
CA THR A 152 6.29 4.36 -23.70
C THR A 152 7.12 5.60 -23.44
N ALA A 153 6.49 6.69 -22.98
CA ALA A 153 7.20 7.93 -22.67
C ALA A 153 8.27 7.74 -21.58
N PHE A 154 7.94 6.95 -20.55
CA PHE A 154 8.86 6.64 -19.46
C PHE A 154 10.09 5.87 -19.95
N LEU A 155 9.89 4.81 -20.72
CA LEU A 155 10.97 3.97 -21.24
C LEU A 155 11.84 4.74 -22.22
N ASP A 156 11.25 5.56 -23.09
CA ASP A 156 12.00 6.42 -24.03
C ASP A 156 12.88 7.43 -23.28
N ALA A 157 12.37 8.03 -22.20
CA ALA A 157 13.09 9.04 -21.42
C ALA A 157 14.15 8.45 -20.49
N LYS A 158 13.93 7.21 -19.98
CA LYS A 158 14.70 6.63 -18.88
C LYS A 158 15.48 5.37 -19.24
N SER A 159 15.51 4.97 -20.51
CA SER A 159 16.20 3.74 -20.94
C SER A 159 17.67 3.66 -20.53
N SER A 160 18.37 4.80 -20.45
CA SER A 160 19.78 4.88 -20.02
C SER A 160 19.99 4.77 -18.51
N ASP A 161 18.92 4.94 -17.71
CA ASP A 161 19.00 4.99 -16.25
C ASP A 161 18.85 3.60 -15.62
N PHE A 162 18.51 2.58 -16.41
CA PHE A 162 18.33 1.21 -15.91
C PHE A 162 19.64 0.44 -15.88
N HIS A 163 19.90 -0.24 -14.77
CA HIS A 163 21.11 -1.03 -14.55
C HIS A 163 20.76 -2.48 -14.17
N ASP A 164 21.58 -3.43 -14.63
CA ASP A 164 21.40 -4.86 -14.35
C ASP A 164 21.77 -5.26 -12.90
N THR A 165 22.31 -4.30 -12.13
CA THR A 165 22.55 -4.43 -10.67
C THR A 165 21.30 -4.20 -9.83
N GLU A 166 20.25 -3.64 -10.40
CA GLU A 166 19.01 -3.29 -9.72
C GLU A 166 18.18 -4.54 -9.37
N LEU A 167 17.74 -4.60 -8.11
CA LEU A 167 16.85 -5.63 -7.60
C LEU A 167 15.43 -5.06 -7.47
N ALA A 168 14.49 -5.62 -8.23
CA ALA A 168 13.08 -5.27 -8.09
C ALA A 168 12.42 -6.06 -6.95
N GLU A 169 11.45 -5.43 -6.28
CA GLU A 169 10.62 -6.03 -5.21
C GLU A 169 11.45 -6.68 -4.08
N LEU A 170 12.49 -5.97 -3.63
CA LEU A 170 13.34 -6.46 -2.54
C LEU A 170 12.54 -6.54 -1.24
N ASP A 171 12.34 -7.77 -0.75
CA ASP A 171 11.44 -8.07 0.38
C ASP A 171 12.19 -8.14 1.71
N PHE A 172 11.69 -7.41 2.71
CA PHE A 172 12.20 -7.36 4.07
C PHE A 172 11.41 -8.21 5.08
N ALA A 173 10.44 -9.00 4.63
CA ALA A 173 9.59 -9.81 5.52
C ALA A 173 10.37 -10.77 6.43
N HIS A 174 11.53 -11.24 5.96
CA HIS A 174 12.38 -12.20 6.67
C HIS A 174 13.74 -11.61 7.12
N GLN A 175 13.89 -10.29 7.08
CA GLN A 175 15.14 -9.61 7.43
C GLN A 175 15.28 -9.29 8.93
N GLY A 176 14.28 -9.59 9.76
CA GLY A 176 14.34 -9.38 11.21
C GLY A 176 14.38 -7.90 11.62
N VAL A 177 13.82 -7.02 10.81
CA VAL A 177 13.89 -5.57 11.05
C VAL A 177 13.10 -5.18 12.29
N VAL A 178 13.76 -4.51 13.23
CA VAL A 178 13.16 -3.94 14.45
C VAL A 178 13.59 -2.49 14.59
N VAL A 179 12.63 -1.58 14.73
CA VAL A 179 12.86 -0.13 14.90
C VAL A 179 11.91 0.39 15.98
N GLY A 180 12.43 1.06 17.01
CA GLY A 180 11.62 1.57 18.12
C GLY A 180 10.82 0.48 18.86
N GLY A 181 11.30 -0.77 18.84
CA GLY A 181 10.59 -1.94 19.37
C GLY A 181 9.54 -2.54 18.41
N ALA A 182 9.24 -1.88 17.29
CA ALA A 182 8.32 -2.36 16.28
C ALA A 182 8.97 -3.36 15.32
N ARG A 183 8.31 -4.49 15.07
CA ARG A 183 8.69 -5.41 14.00
C ARG A 183 8.22 -4.84 12.67
N LEU A 184 9.13 -4.57 11.76
CA LEU A 184 8.82 -3.96 10.47
C LEU A 184 8.82 -4.97 9.33
N THR A 185 8.07 -4.65 8.27
CA THR A 185 8.07 -5.36 6.99
C THR A 185 7.85 -4.36 5.85
N GLY A 186 8.31 -4.72 4.67
CA GLY A 186 8.10 -3.92 3.47
C GLY A 186 8.81 -4.49 2.28
N LYS A 187 8.50 -3.94 1.12
CA LYS A 187 9.20 -4.21 -0.13
C LYS A 187 9.66 -2.90 -0.72
N LEU A 188 10.84 -2.90 -1.29
CA LEU A 188 11.36 -1.80 -2.09
C LEU A 188 11.06 -2.10 -3.56
N ASP A 189 10.46 -1.15 -4.28
CA ASP A 189 10.16 -1.35 -5.69
C ASP A 189 11.43 -1.68 -6.47
N VAL A 190 12.49 -0.87 -6.27
CA VAL A 190 13.83 -1.11 -6.82
C VAL A 190 14.90 -0.73 -5.82
N ALA A 191 15.88 -1.59 -5.65
CA ALA A 191 17.11 -1.33 -4.91
C ALA A 191 18.32 -1.49 -5.83
N ASP A 192 19.04 -0.42 -6.08
CA ASP A 192 20.35 -0.48 -6.72
C ASP A 192 21.42 -0.74 -5.65
N ILE A 193 22.06 -1.90 -5.75
CA ILE A 193 22.96 -2.42 -4.73
C ILE A 193 24.38 -2.53 -5.26
N ASP A 194 25.23 -1.59 -4.89
CA ASP A 194 26.66 -1.69 -5.11
C ASP A 194 27.32 -2.51 -3.98
N LYS A 195 27.60 -3.77 -4.28
CA LYS A 195 28.25 -4.69 -3.34
C LYS A 195 29.70 -4.35 -3.05
N HIS A 196 30.39 -3.68 -4.00
CA HIS A 196 31.80 -3.30 -3.84
C HIS A 196 31.93 -2.15 -2.86
N ASN A 197 31.16 -1.08 -3.06
CA ASN A 197 31.16 0.10 -2.21
C ASN A 197 30.22 -0.04 -1.00
N LYS A 198 29.45 -1.11 -0.94
CA LYS A 198 28.40 -1.36 0.08
C LYS A 198 27.44 -0.20 0.18
N THR A 199 26.89 0.23 -0.93
CA THR A 199 25.86 1.27 -0.96
C THR A 199 24.55 0.74 -1.54
N ILE A 200 23.44 1.30 -1.07
CA ILE A 200 22.11 1.01 -1.57
C ILE A 200 21.42 2.34 -1.87
N PHE A 201 20.91 2.46 -3.09
CA PHE A 201 20.01 3.53 -3.51
C PHE A 201 18.63 2.94 -3.81
N VAL A 202 17.55 3.60 -3.38
CA VAL A 202 16.19 3.09 -3.51
C VAL A 202 15.39 3.95 -4.47
N THR A 203 14.70 3.32 -5.43
CA THR A 203 13.73 3.96 -6.29
C THR A 203 12.35 3.38 -6.02
N ASP A 204 11.38 4.27 -5.79
CA ASP A 204 9.97 3.92 -5.63
C ASP A 204 9.16 4.52 -6.78
N TYR A 205 8.46 3.69 -7.52
CA TYR A 205 7.67 4.11 -8.67
C TYR A 205 6.32 4.68 -8.24
N LYS A 206 5.94 5.79 -8.84
CA LYS A 206 4.65 6.43 -8.57
C LYS A 206 3.84 6.60 -9.84
N THR A 207 2.60 6.15 -9.79
CA THR A 207 1.60 6.40 -10.82
C THR A 207 0.73 7.60 -10.46
N GLY A 208 0.14 8.22 -11.48
CA GLY A 208 -0.70 9.39 -11.33
C GLY A 208 0.07 10.71 -11.50
N LYS A 209 -0.60 11.81 -11.21
CA LYS A 209 -0.06 13.15 -11.47
C LYS A 209 1.28 13.38 -10.75
N PRO A 210 2.36 13.70 -11.51
CA PRO A 210 3.66 14.02 -10.94
C PRO A 210 3.63 15.27 -10.05
N SER A 211 4.54 15.33 -9.10
CA SER A 211 4.79 16.51 -8.26
C SER A 211 6.16 17.08 -8.57
N HIS A 212 6.26 18.40 -8.70
CA HIS A 212 7.50 19.10 -9.04
C HIS A 212 8.43 19.34 -7.85
N SER A 213 7.91 19.26 -6.64
CA SER A 213 8.66 19.50 -5.41
C SER A 213 7.96 18.85 -4.22
N TRP A 214 8.62 18.80 -3.08
CA TRP A 214 8.04 18.36 -1.81
C TRP A 214 7.01 19.32 -1.20
N LYS A 215 6.74 20.46 -1.85
CA LYS A 215 5.76 21.47 -1.40
C LYS A 215 4.43 21.23 -2.11
N GLY A 216 3.44 20.70 -1.39
CA GLY A 216 2.08 20.56 -1.90
C GLY A 216 1.33 21.90 -1.89
N THR A 217 0.45 22.09 -2.87
CA THR A 217 -0.38 23.31 -2.99
C THR A 217 -1.75 23.15 -2.34
N SER A 218 -2.31 21.94 -2.33
CA SER A 218 -3.56 21.57 -1.66
C SER A 218 -3.30 20.66 -0.47
N ASP A 219 -4.25 20.56 0.46
CA ASP A 219 -4.12 19.63 1.60
C ASP A 219 -3.99 18.18 1.15
N TYR A 220 -4.72 17.78 0.12
CA TYR A 220 -4.56 16.47 -0.49
C TYR A 220 -3.12 16.22 -0.97
N GLU A 221 -2.52 17.19 -1.65
CA GLU A 221 -1.15 17.10 -2.16
C GLU A 221 -0.11 17.10 -1.02
N LYS A 222 -0.33 17.92 0.01
CA LYS A 222 0.52 17.95 1.21
C LYS A 222 0.50 16.60 1.93
N ILE A 223 -0.68 16.02 2.20
CA ILE A 223 -0.83 14.69 2.81
C ILE A 223 -0.14 13.63 1.96
N LYS A 224 -0.35 13.66 0.63
CA LYS A 224 0.29 12.72 -0.30
C LYS A 224 1.81 12.77 -0.21
N LEU A 225 2.38 13.97 -0.29
CA LEU A 225 3.83 14.18 -0.24
C LEU A 225 4.43 13.85 1.13
N HIS A 226 3.72 14.17 2.22
CA HIS A 226 4.12 13.79 3.58
C HIS A 226 4.23 12.26 3.71
N LYS A 227 3.21 11.52 3.27
CA LYS A 227 3.24 10.05 3.26
C LYS A 227 4.36 9.49 2.38
N TYR A 228 4.64 10.12 1.26
CA TYR A 228 5.73 9.72 0.39
C TYR A 228 7.09 9.93 1.06
N ARG A 229 7.25 11.06 1.77
CA ARG A 229 8.46 11.33 2.53
C ARG A 229 8.67 10.32 3.66
N GLN A 230 7.60 10.01 4.40
CA GLN A 230 7.61 8.94 5.41
C GLN A 230 7.96 7.58 4.80
N GLN A 231 7.50 7.28 3.60
CA GLN A 231 7.82 6.04 2.90
C GLN A 231 9.33 5.94 2.62
N LEU A 232 9.96 6.99 2.14
CA LEU A 232 11.41 7.00 1.89
C LEU A 232 12.22 6.87 3.20
N MET A 233 11.81 7.54 4.29
CA MET A 233 12.39 7.36 5.62
C MET A 233 12.26 5.91 6.10
N PHE A 234 11.09 5.33 5.91
CA PHE A 234 10.82 3.94 6.29
C PHE A 234 11.74 2.96 5.53
N TYR A 235 11.96 3.18 4.24
CA TYR A 235 12.89 2.39 3.44
C TYR A 235 14.32 2.48 3.96
N GLN A 236 14.77 3.66 4.33
CA GLN A 236 16.08 3.83 4.96
C GLN A 236 16.19 3.06 6.28
N LEU A 237 15.15 3.07 7.11
CA LEU A 237 15.11 2.31 8.36
C LEU A 237 15.07 0.79 8.11
N LEU A 238 14.33 0.32 7.10
CA LEU A 238 14.33 -1.09 6.69
C LEU A 238 15.74 -1.55 6.32
N VAL A 239 16.44 -0.80 5.46
CA VAL A 239 17.79 -1.13 5.03
C VAL A 239 18.74 -1.14 6.23
N LYS A 240 18.79 -0.06 7.00
CA LYS A 240 19.73 0.11 8.12
C LYS A 240 19.55 -0.90 9.24
N SER A 241 18.33 -1.39 9.46
CA SER A 241 18.01 -2.31 10.56
C SER A 241 17.84 -3.76 10.09
N SER A 242 18.10 -4.05 8.81
CA SER A 242 18.00 -5.40 8.27
C SER A 242 19.24 -6.23 8.53
N ARG A 243 19.06 -7.55 8.59
CA ARG A 243 20.16 -8.51 8.77
C ARG A 243 21.18 -8.47 7.64
N ASP A 244 20.69 -8.48 6.39
CA ASP A 244 21.56 -8.67 5.22
C ASP A 244 22.13 -7.35 4.69
N TYR A 245 21.45 -6.23 4.91
CA TYR A 245 21.81 -4.91 4.37
C TYR A 245 22.21 -3.88 5.43
N GLY A 246 22.14 -4.19 6.72
CA GLY A 246 22.44 -3.25 7.80
C GLY A 246 23.87 -2.68 7.78
N ASN A 247 24.80 -3.38 7.11
CA ASN A 247 26.19 -2.93 6.92
C ASN A 247 26.39 -2.07 5.65
N PHE A 248 25.32 -1.84 4.87
CA PHE A 248 25.38 -0.99 3.68
C PHE A 248 25.09 0.46 4.06
N THR A 249 25.73 1.38 3.37
CA THR A 249 25.41 2.80 3.43
C THR A 249 24.17 3.06 2.57
N PHE A 250 23.15 3.64 3.16
CA PHE A 250 22.00 4.13 2.39
C PHE A 250 22.42 5.39 1.64
N ALA A 251 22.55 5.29 0.33
CA ALA A 251 23.05 6.37 -0.54
C ALA A 251 21.98 7.42 -0.85
N GLY A 252 20.71 7.05 -0.77
CA GLY A 252 19.58 7.93 -1.01
C GLY A 252 18.35 7.16 -1.47
N ALA A 253 17.25 7.90 -1.63
CA ALA A 253 16.02 7.39 -2.18
C ALA A 253 15.32 8.43 -3.06
N ARG A 254 14.62 7.94 -4.07
CA ARG A 254 13.79 8.79 -4.95
C ARG A 254 12.41 8.19 -5.18
N LEU A 255 11.46 9.07 -5.37
CA LEU A 255 10.20 8.78 -6.02
C LEU A 255 10.36 9.03 -7.51
N GLN A 256 10.11 8.03 -8.32
CA GLN A 256 10.17 8.13 -9.78
C GLN A 256 8.75 8.08 -10.33
N PHE A 257 8.27 9.21 -10.86
CA PHE A 257 6.96 9.22 -11.51
C PHE A 257 7.06 8.55 -12.88
N VAL A 258 6.07 7.70 -13.18
CA VAL A 258 6.00 6.97 -14.46
C VAL A 258 5.24 7.78 -15.51
N GLU A 259 4.26 8.57 -15.06
CA GLU A 259 3.51 9.43 -15.98
C GLU A 259 4.25 10.74 -16.24
N PRO A 260 4.30 11.19 -17.50
CA PRO A 260 4.90 12.47 -17.82
C PRO A 260 4.08 13.64 -17.22
N ASP A 261 4.75 14.72 -16.92
CA ASP A 261 4.07 15.96 -16.57
C ASP A 261 3.24 16.46 -17.76
N MET A 262 1.99 16.77 -17.54
CA MET A 262 1.05 17.15 -18.61
C MET A 262 1.40 18.48 -19.30
N LYS A 263 2.23 19.33 -18.67
CA LYS A 263 2.57 20.65 -19.20
C LYS A 263 3.89 20.63 -19.96
N THR A 264 4.89 19.91 -19.43
CA THR A 264 6.25 19.90 -19.97
C THR A 264 6.55 18.63 -20.76
N GLY A 265 5.82 17.54 -20.53
CA GLY A 265 6.13 16.23 -21.09
C GLY A 265 7.28 15.50 -20.36
N ASP A 266 7.88 16.12 -19.35
CA ASP A 266 9.03 15.55 -18.65
C ASP A 266 8.63 14.43 -17.69
N ILE A 267 9.50 13.46 -17.57
CA ILE A 267 9.42 12.41 -16.52
C ILE A 267 10.12 12.93 -15.27
N LEU A 268 9.32 13.22 -14.24
CA LEU A 268 9.80 13.84 -13.00
C LEU A 268 10.22 12.80 -11.96
N SER A 269 11.13 13.20 -11.08
CA SER A 269 11.48 12.47 -9.86
C SER A 269 11.63 13.44 -8.69
N LEU A 270 11.42 12.94 -7.48
CA LEU A 270 11.69 13.67 -6.23
C LEU A 270 12.68 12.85 -5.41
N GLU A 271 13.82 13.43 -5.09
CA GLU A 271 14.81 12.86 -4.19
C GLU A 271 14.74 13.56 -2.83
N ASP A 272 15.05 12.84 -1.77
CA ASP A 272 15.19 13.41 -0.43
C ASP A 272 16.30 12.69 0.35
N THR A 273 16.86 13.41 1.30
CA THR A 273 17.84 12.91 2.26
C THR A 273 17.40 13.32 3.66
N PHE A 274 17.58 12.45 4.63
CA PHE A 274 17.06 12.67 5.98
C PHE A 274 18.18 12.80 6.98
N SER A 275 18.07 13.79 7.85
CA SER A 275 18.97 13.98 8.97
C SER A 275 18.83 12.80 9.96
N ARG A 276 19.82 12.68 10.83
CA ARG A 276 19.81 11.66 11.88
C ARG A 276 18.69 11.91 12.89
N GLU A 277 18.38 13.16 13.11
CA GLU A 277 17.33 13.66 14.00
C GLU A 277 15.93 13.30 13.45
N GLU A 278 15.67 13.60 12.17
CA GLU A 278 14.39 13.25 11.51
C GLU A 278 14.14 11.74 11.53
N LEU A 279 15.17 10.94 11.25
CA LEU A 279 15.05 9.48 11.30
C LEU A 279 14.81 8.96 12.72
N ALA A 280 15.43 9.58 13.73
CA ALA A 280 15.24 9.20 15.13
C ALA A 280 13.83 9.54 15.61
N GLU A 281 13.30 10.70 15.22
CA GLU A 281 11.94 11.11 15.52
C GLU A 281 10.91 10.19 14.83
N PHE A 282 11.11 9.90 13.56
CA PHE A 282 10.25 8.97 12.82
C PHE A 282 10.31 7.55 13.40
N ALA A 283 11.48 7.09 13.85
CA ALA A 283 11.63 5.81 14.55
C ALA A 283 10.87 5.80 15.89
N ARG A 284 10.83 6.93 16.64
CA ARG A 284 10.01 7.07 17.85
C ARG A 284 8.52 6.97 17.51
N LEU A 285 8.07 7.67 16.47
CA LEU A 285 6.68 7.63 16.01
C LEU A 285 6.25 6.21 15.64
N ILE A 286 7.09 5.48 14.89
CA ILE A 286 6.88 4.06 14.59
C ILE A 286 6.69 3.24 15.87
N GLY A 287 7.55 3.45 16.89
CA GLY A 287 7.48 2.76 18.16
C GLY A 287 6.20 3.07 18.95
N VAL A 288 5.74 4.33 18.93
CA VAL A 288 4.48 4.72 19.58
C VAL A 288 3.30 4.05 18.90
N VAL A 289 3.19 4.18 17.58
CA VAL A 289 2.11 3.58 16.79
C VAL A 289 2.10 2.05 16.97
N TRP A 290 3.26 1.42 16.97
CA TRP A 290 3.39 -0.02 17.23
C TRP A 290 2.79 -0.42 18.59
N ARG A 291 3.12 0.30 19.67
CA ARG A 291 2.57 0.02 21.00
C ARG A 291 1.06 0.19 21.03
N LYS A 292 0.55 1.28 20.47
CA LYS A 292 -0.90 1.54 20.36
C LYS A 292 -1.62 0.41 19.60
N ILE A 293 -1.08 -0.04 18.47
CA ILE A 293 -1.64 -1.14 17.69
C ILE A 293 -1.63 -2.46 18.47
N THR A 294 -0.50 -2.81 19.05
CA THR A 294 -0.35 -4.11 19.75
C THR A 294 -1.13 -4.17 21.07
N ALA A 295 -1.36 -3.03 21.72
CA ALA A 295 -2.23 -2.91 22.89
C ALA A 295 -3.71 -2.76 22.52
N LEU A 296 -4.05 -2.53 21.24
CA LEU A 296 -5.39 -2.13 20.76
C LEU A 296 -5.90 -0.83 21.41
N GLU A 297 -4.98 0.05 21.77
CA GLU A 297 -5.27 1.39 22.29
C GLU A 297 -5.39 2.37 21.11
N LEU A 298 -6.57 2.40 20.49
CA LEU A 298 -6.81 3.25 19.32
C LEU A 298 -7.23 4.66 19.76
N PRO A 299 -6.40 5.70 19.52
CA PRO A 299 -6.73 7.07 19.90
C PRO A 299 -8.01 7.57 19.23
N ASP A 300 -8.79 8.38 19.97
CA ASP A 300 -9.88 9.16 19.38
C ASP A 300 -9.31 10.32 18.59
N ILE A 301 -9.70 10.40 17.34
CA ILE A 301 -9.26 11.46 16.42
C ILE A 301 -10.32 12.55 16.18
N SER A 302 -11.44 12.54 16.90
CA SER A 302 -12.54 13.50 16.71
C SER A 302 -12.14 14.96 16.95
N GLY A 303 -11.07 15.17 17.70
CA GLY A 303 -10.51 16.51 17.99
C GLY A 303 -9.59 17.08 16.89
N TYR A 304 -9.22 16.28 15.88
CA TYR A 304 -8.31 16.71 14.82
C TYR A 304 -9.06 17.09 13.54
N SER A 305 -8.59 18.13 12.85
CA SER A 305 -9.14 18.47 11.54
C SER A 305 -8.80 17.40 10.49
N ALA A 306 -9.74 17.09 9.60
CA ALA A 306 -9.55 16.08 8.55
C ALA A 306 -8.72 16.64 7.36
N ASP A 307 -7.55 17.22 7.65
CA ASP A 307 -6.64 17.84 6.71
C ASP A 307 -5.17 17.57 7.08
N TYR A 308 -4.25 18.20 6.35
CA TYR A 308 -2.81 18.06 6.60
C TYR A 308 -2.40 18.55 8.00
N ARG A 309 -3.00 19.63 8.48
CA ARG A 309 -2.68 20.20 9.79
C ARG A 309 -3.07 19.24 10.92
N GLY A 310 -4.29 18.68 10.85
CA GLY A 310 -4.74 17.71 11.85
C GLY A 310 -3.91 16.44 11.86
N MET A 311 -3.42 15.99 10.68
CA MET A 311 -2.53 14.83 10.60
C MET A 311 -1.18 15.10 11.28
N VAL A 312 -0.55 16.24 11.02
CA VAL A 312 0.73 16.60 11.67
C VAL A 312 0.55 16.78 13.17
N GLN A 313 -0.52 17.46 13.61
CA GLN A 313 -0.81 17.61 15.04
C GLN A 313 -1.02 16.26 15.73
N PHE A 314 -1.71 15.31 15.09
CA PHE A 314 -1.90 13.96 15.64
C PHE A 314 -0.55 13.24 15.81
N GLU A 315 0.37 13.35 14.84
CA GLU A 315 1.71 12.79 14.94
C GLU A 315 2.52 13.41 16.09
N GLU A 316 2.47 14.73 16.25
CA GLU A 316 3.13 15.46 17.33
C GLU A 316 2.58 15.04 18.70
N ASP A 317 1.26 14.96 18.85
CA ASP A 317 0.62 14.55 20.10
C ASP A 317 0.98 13.11 20.48
N LEU A 318 1.04 12.18 19.50
CA LEU A 318 1.50 10.82 19.73
C LEU A 318 2.95 10.77 20.25
N LEU A 319 3.81 11.66 19.80
CA LEU A 319 5.20 11.73 20.25
C LEU A 319 5.32 12.30 21.65
N THR A 320 4.43 13.23 22.06
CA THR A 320 4.45 13.86 23.40
C THR A 320 3.85 12.97 24.49
N GLU A 321 2.93 12.04 24.16
CA GLU A 321 2.37 11.08 25.13
C GLU A 321 3.41 10.13 25.76
N VAL A 322 4.65 10.11 25.25
CA VAL A 322 5.69 9.12 25.61
C VAL A 322 6.80 9.74 26.45
N GLU A 323 6.78 11.05 26.64
CA GLU A 323 7.68 11.75 27.59
C GLU A 323 7.08 11.76 29.01
#